data_2a040e6c8476e9adab84ddedf31da8d6
#
_entry.id   2a040e6c8476e9adab84ddedf31da8d6
#
_cell.length_a   1.000
_cell.length_b   1.000
_cell.length_c   1.000
_cell.angle_alpha   90.00
_cell.angle_beta   90.00
_cell.angle_gamma   90.00
#
_symmetry.space_group_name_H-M   'P 1'
#
loop_
_entity.id
_entity.type
_entity.pdbx_description
1 polymer ?
#
loop_
_entity_poly.entity_id
_entity_poly.type
_entity_poly.pdbx_seq_one_letter_code
_entity_poly.pdbx_strand_id
1 'polypeptide(L)'
;GQIEGGKVLVIEYLYEREVHTLQLENNDGTEPKQLQMKQGATIPAPSMRKGYTFMGWCTDSTLQTVYTGNMPNEDLTLYAKWEANTRTYTVKHYLQKAEGDGYQWVATQNPKGKTDETVTPPVNTPYGDEYELPDPQTVTISAEKQTVVTYYYKRKVHKLTFEPENGEKAQIVEGRVGATLNVKQPVRKGYTFTGWKPELPEKIPNEDVTYQAQWRKNSYLVQFVSEGTVLKEYTLSYGDAIPAQEKPTREGYTFVSWDKNVPDTVSDENVKNGKLVFKAVWKEIAYTISYNLARGSLPTGKTNPTTSTINSKPMDLVQPKREGYTFEGWSGTNINGKDTQVTVTARPLKDRLYTANWKENSYTIVFNVEGEVTRGEMKNIPLRYTQETTIPENGYV
;
A
#
# COMPACT_ATOMS: atom_id res chain seq x y z
N GLY A 1 113.46 -61.21 -31.43
CA GLY A 1 113.61 -62.56 -30.99
C GLY A 1 113.59 -63.54 -32.15
N GLN A 2 114.38 -64.59 -32.12
CA GLN A 2 114.34 -65.57 -33.14
C GLN A 2 113.10 -66.49 -33.01
N ILE A 3 112.42 -66.72 -34.09
CA ILE A 3 111.19 -67.62 -34.11
C ILE A 3 111.75 -69.04 -34.22
N GLU A 4 111.54 -69.88 -33.19
CA GLU A 4 111.80 -71.38 -33.21
C GLU A 4 110.74 -72.08 -34.09
N GLY A 5 111.21 -72.94 -34.96
CA GLY A 5 110.39 -73.69 -35.92
C GLY A 5 109.26 -74.46 -35.27
N GLY A 6 108.04 -74.31 -35.74
CA GLY A 6 106.88 -75.05 -35.35
C GLY A 6 105.92 -74.40 -34.38
N LYS A 7 106.16 -73.18 -33.91
CA LYS A 7 105.22 -72.39 -33.07
C LYS A 7 104.57 -71.27 -33.89
N VAL A 8 103.28 -71.11 -33.75
CA VAL A 8 102.51 -70.01 -34.32
C VAL A 8 102.63 -68.77 -33.39
N LEU A 9 103.20 -67.71 -33.90
CA LEU A 9 103.21 -66.46 -33.17
C LEU A 9 101.92 -65.70 -33.54
N VAL A 10 101.06 -65.48 -32.54
CA VAL A 10 99.90 -64.60 -32.72
C VAL A 10 100.22 -63.27 -32.20
N ILE A 11 100.13 -62.25 -33.06
CA ILE A 11 100.26 -60.86 -32.72
C ILE A 11 98.84 -60.26 -32.74
N GLU A 12 98.30 -59.90 -31.56
CA GLU A 12 97.04 -59.21 -31.45
C GLU A 12 97.31 -57.70 -31.43
N TYR A 13 96.72 -57.01 -32.34
CA TYR A 13 96.66 -55.54 -32.31
C TYR A 13 95.33 -55.11 -31.70
N LEU A 14 95.35 -54.48 -30.55
CA LEU A 14 94.23 -53.86 -29.90
C LEU A 14 94.13 -52.45 -30.38
N TYR A 15 93.07 -52.16 -31.13
CA TYR A 15 92.72 -50.80 -31.57
C TYR A 15 91.62 -50.25 -30.65
N GLU A 16 91.92 -49.10 -30.03
CA GLU A 16 90.87 -48.33 -29.32
C GLU A 16 90.23 -47.32 -30.29
N ARG A 17 88.92 -47.19 -30.23
CA ARG A 17 88.22 -46.13 -31.01
C ARG A 17 88.54 -44.80 -30.44
N GLU A 18 88.74 -43.81 -31.29
CA GLU A 18 89.01 -42.39 -30.90
C GLU A 18 87.79 -41.82 -30.13
N VAL A 19 88.13 -40.95 -29.21
CA VAL A 19 87.13 -40.28 -28.37
C VAL A 19 87.03 -38.83 -28.86
N HIS A 20 85.78 -38.43 -29.15
CA HIS A 20 85.43 -37.11 -29.63
C HIS A 20 84.39 -36.45 -28.71
N THR A 21 84.31 -35.12 -28.78
CA THR A 21 83.41 -34.33 -28.03
C THR A 21 82.03 -34.29 -28.74
N LEU A 22 80.97 -34.77 -28.05
CA LEU A 22 79.58 -34.55 -28.45
C LEU A 22 78.99 -33.40 -27.65
N GLN A 23 78.59 -32.32 -28.31
CA GLN A 23 77.88 -31.22 -27.73
C GLN A 23 76.39 -31.37 -28.06
N LEU A 24 75.55 -31.40 -27.03
CA LEU A 24 74.07 -31.55 -27.14
C LEU A 24 73.36 -30.25 -26.69
N GLU A 25 72.81 -29.58 -27.67
CA GLU A 25 71.90 -28.42 -27.46
C GLU A 25 70.46 -28.93 -27.28
N ASN A 26 70.03 -29.03 -26.03
CA ASN A 26 68.72 -29.64 -25.72
C ASN A 26 67.53 -28.82 -26.19
N ASN A 27 67.70 -27.53 -26.47
CA ASN A 27 66.66 -26.62 -26.89
C ASN A 27 65.40 -26.62 -25.92
N ASP A 28 65.72 -26.78 -24.64
CA ASP A 28 64.70 -26.83 -23.54
C ASP A 28 64.95 -25.74 -22.48
N GLY A 29 65.92 -24.83 -22.79
CA GLY A 29 66.31 -23.75 -21.91
C GLY A 29 67.41 -24.15 -20.88
N THR A 30 67.84 -25.40 -20.92
CA THR A 30 68.99 -25.84 -20.10
C THR A 30 70.32 -25.55 -20.82
N GLU A 31 71.45 -25.50 -20.06
CA GLU A 31 72.76 -25.37 -20.62
C GLU A 31 73.12 -26.57 -21.50
N PRO A 32 73.92 -26.38 -22.59
CA PRO A 32 74.41 -27.45 -23.46
C PRO A 32 75.12 -28.53 -22.66
N LYS A 33 74.92 -29.81 -23.03
CA LYS A 33 75.58 -30.94 -22.41
C LYS A 33 76.76 -31.41 -23.29
N GLN A 34 77.94 -31.47 -22.72
CA GLN A 34 79.07 -32.09 -23.38
C GLN A 34 79.37 -33.48 -22.88
N LEU A 35 79.63 -34.40 -23.80
CA LEU A 35 79.96 -35.79 -23.55
C LEU A 35 81.18 -36.18 -24.32
N GLN A 36 82.08 -36.99 -23.72
CA GLN A 36 83.20 -37.64 -24.43
C GLN A 36 82.70 -39.01 -24.89
N MET A 37 82.67 -39.26 -26.20
CA MET A 37 82.12 -40.44 -26.78
C MET A 37 83.07 -41.10 -27.78
N LYS A 38 83.20 -42.44 -27.76
CA LYS A 38 83.96 -43.19 -28.74
C LYS A 38 83.24 -43.22 -30.09
N GLN A 39 83.99 -43.15 -31.17
CA GLN A 39 83.47 -43.33 -32.53
C GLN A 39 82.50 -44.50 -32.63
N GLY A 40 81.35 -44.33 -33.28
CA GLY A 40 80.34 -45.37 -33.47
C GLY A 40 79.44 -45.62 -32.26
N ALA A 41 79.65 -44.89 -31.17
CA ALA A 41 78.71 -44.97 -30.02
C ALA A 41 77.32 -44.37 -30.35
N THR A 42 76.27 -44.96 -29.83
CA THR A 42 74.92 -44.46 -30.04
C THR A 42 74.71 -43.12 -29.32
N ILE A 43 74.22 -42.13 -30.05
CA ILE A 43 73.88 -40.83 -29.50
C ILE A 43 72.70 -40.97 -28.50
N PRO A 44 72.86 -40.53 -27.24
CA PRO A 44 71.80 -40.63 -26.27
C PRO A 44 70.65 -39.68 -26.60
N ALA A 45 69.45 -40.07 -26.31
CA ALA A 45 68.27 -39.18 -26.36
C ALA A 45 68.39 -38.11 -25.25
N PRO A 46 67.82 -36.91 -25.43
CA PRO A 46 67.80 -35.90 -24.39
C PRO A 46 66.89 -36.32 -23.21
N SER A 47 66.99 -35.63 -22.08
CA SER A 47 66.04 -35.80 -20.97
C SER A 47 64.62 -35.48 -21.45
N MET A 48 63.60 -36.14 -20.83
CA MET A 48 62.20 -35.92 -21.21
C MET A 48 61.83 -34.44 -20.95
N ARG A 49 61.37 -33.76 -22.01
CA ARG A 49 60.74 -32.43 -21.93
C ARG A 49 59.21 -32.59 -21.80
N LYS A 50 58.69 -32.22 -20.65
CA LYS A 50 57.27 -32.37 -20.37
C LYS A 50 56.42 -31.52 -21.32
N GLY A 51 55.39 -32.12 -21.89
CA GLY A 51 54.55 -31.49 -22.90
C GLY A 51 55.10 -31.45 -24.32
N TYR A 52 56.27 -32.10 -24.58
CA TYR A 52 56.88 -32.20 -25.89
C TYR A 52 57.28 -33.61 -26.24
N THR A 53 57.26 -33.91 -27.51
CA THR A 53 57.78 -35.17 -28.08
C THR A 53 59.12 -34.91 -28.76
N PHE A 54 60.15 -35.67 -28.41
CA PHE A 54 61.50 -35.59 -29.09
C PHE A 54 61.37 -36.17 -30.50
N MET A 55 61.72 -35.36 -31.50
CA MET A 55 61.59 -35.67 -32.91
C MET A 55 62.92 -36.07 -33.53
N GLY A 56 64.04 -36.06 -32.75
CA GLY A 56 65.35 -36.41 -33.21
C GLY A 56 66.35 -35.27 -33.01
N TRP A 57 67.63 -35.62 -33.18
CA TRP A 57 68.70 -34.65 -33.20
C TRP A 57 68.87 -34.04 -34.59
N CYS A 58 69.24 -32.80 -34.71
CA CYS A 58 69.58 -32.09 -35.95
C CYS A 58 71.01 -31.60 -35.92
N THR A 59 71.66 -31.52 -37.11
CA THR A 59 73.05 -31.01 -37.26
C THR A 59 73.08 -29.50 -37.34
N ASP A 60 71.95 -28.84 -37.47
CA ASP A 60 71.90 -27.38 -37.63
C ASP A 60 70.96 -26.76 -36.61
N SER A 61 71.24 -25.56 -36.21
CA SER A 61 70.42 -24.81 -35.22
C SER A 61 69.04 -24.38 -35.74
N THR A 62 68.80 -24.49 -37.04
CA THR A 62 67.51 -24.22 -37.69
C THR A 62 66.63 -25.45 -37.70
N LEU A 63 67.12 -26.59 -37.19
CA LEU A 63 66.38 -27.87 -37.00
C LEU A 63 65.83 -28.45 -38.31
N GLN A 64 66.57 -28.22 -39.44
CA GLN A 64 66.14 -28.70 -40.75
C GLN A 64 66.68 -30.08 -41.08
N THR A 65 67.95 -30.35 -40.70
CA THR A 65 68.67 -31.59 -41.08
C THR A 65 68.72 -32.56 -39.91
N VAL A 66 67.94 -33.64 -39.98
CA VAL A 66 67.89 -34.67 -38.93
C VAL A 66 69.16 -35.54 -39.02
N TYR A 67 69.80 -35.72 -37.89
CA TYR A 67 70.95 -36.62 -37.75
C TYR A 67 70.44 -38.05 -37.33
N THR A 68 70.81 -39.04 -38.11
CA THR A 68 70.41 -40.45 -37.90
C THR A 68 71.61 -41.36 -37.61
N GLY A 69 72.81 -40.84 -37.51
CA GLY A 69 74.03 -41.62 -37.34
C GLY A 69 74.41 -41.86 -35.86
N ASN A 70 75.49 -42.64 -35.71
CA ASN A 70 76.25 -42.79 -34.46
C ASN A 70 77.35 -41.74 -34.39
N MET A 71 78.12 -41.70 -33.30
CA MET A 71 79.19 -40.75 -33.11
C MET A 71 80.19 -40.86 -34.25
N PRO A 72 80.46 -39.82 -35.06
CA PRO A 72 81.42 -39.80 -36.15
C PRO A 72 82.91 -39.79 -35.64
N ASN A 73 83.87 -39.80 -36.52
CA ASN A 73 85.30 -39.64 -36.19
C ASN A 73 85.71 -38.16 -36.14
N GLU A 74 84.89 -37.35 -35.53
CA GLU A 74 85.09 -35.89 -35.33
C GLU A 74 84.18 -35.37 -34.24
N ASP A 75 84.44 -34.18 -33.71
CA ASP A 75 83.54 -33.52 -32.76
C ASP A 75 82.24 -33.21 -33.43
N LEU A 76 81.12 -33.42 -32.68
CA LEU A 76 79.81 -33.27 -33.21
C LEU A 76 78.96 -32.36 -32.28
N THR A 77 78.25 -31.37 -32.89
CA THR A 77 77.20 -30.61 -32.18
C THR A 77 75.84 -30.96 -32.74
N LEU A 78 74.90 -31.31 -31.85
CA LEU A 78 73.54 -31.67 -32.21
C LEU A 78 72.50 -30.84 -31.44
N TYR A 79 71.46 -30.49 -32.13
CA TYR A 79 70.34 -29.68 -31.65
C TYR A 79 69.08 -30.52 -31.53
N ALA A 80 68.43 -30.57 -30.35
CA ALA A 80 67.22 -31.32 -30.15
C ALA A 80 66.02 -30.66 -30.85
N LYS A 81 65.38 -31.42 -31.67
CA LYS A 81 64.09 -31.05 -32.28
C LYS A 81 62.89 -31.58 -31.46
N TRP A 82 62.07 -30.63 -31.01
CA TRP A 82 60.91 -30.92 -30.20
C TRP A 82 59.59 -30.55 -30.91
N GLU A 83 58.55 -31.39 -30.80
CA GLU A 83 57.20 -31.03 -31.20
C GLU A 83 56.36 -30.87 -29.96
N ALA A 84 55.65 -29.72 -29.87
CA ALA A 84 54.68 -29.46 -28.79
C ALA A 84 53.47 -30.42 -28.86
N ASN A 85 53.21 -31.07 -27.79
CA ASN A 85 52.09 -32.04 -27.72
C ASN A 85 50.75 -31.28 -27.67
N THR A 86 49.75 -31.84 -28.35
CA THR A 86 48.38 -31.37 -28.25
C THR A 86 47.81 -31.69 -26.85
N ARG A 87 47.28 -30.64 -26.21
CA ARG A 87 46.65 -30.71 -24.88
C ARG A 87 45.25 -30.17 -24.94
N THR A 88 44.42 -30.71 -24.07
CA THR A 88 43.07 -30.19 -23.86
C THR A 88 43.09 -29.19 -22.70
N TYR A 89 42.51 -27.99 -22.87
CA TYR A 89 42.30 -27.03 -21.81
C TYR A 89 40.83 -26.85 -21.55
N THR A 90 40.44 -26.31 -20.37
CA THR A 90 39.07 -26.21 -19.95
C THR A 90 38.61 -24.76 -19.94
N VAL A 91 37.44 -24.48 -20.53
CA VAL A 91 36.77 -23.16 -20.45
C VAL A 91 35.45 -23.35 -19.71
N LYS A 92 35.28 -22.65 -18.57
CA LYS A 92 34.08 -22.73 -17.73
C LYS A 92 33.29 -21.43 -17.84
N HIS A 93 31.95 -21.53 -17.92
CA HIS A 93 31.04 -20.39 -18.01
C HIS A 93 30.12 -20.40 -16.84
N TYR A 94 29.99 -19.23 -16.18
CA TYR A 94 29.15 -19.00 -15.01
C TYR A 94 28.27 -17.75 -15.21
N LEU A 95 26.97 -17.89 -14.98
CA LEU A 95 26.00 -16.79 -15.06
C LEU A 95 25.69 -16.27 -13.66
N GLN A 96 25.67 -14.93 -13.49
CA GLN A 96 25.26 -14.31 -12.25
C GLN A 96 23.77 -14.58 -11.99
N LYS A 97 23.44 -14.96 -10.77
CA LYS A 97 22.04 -15.15 -10.35
C LYS A 97 21.28 -13.82 -10.35
N ALA A 98 20.00 -13.86 -10.65
CA ALA A 98 19.15 -12.68 -10.57
C ALA A 98 19.06 -12.16 -9.14
N GLU A 99 18.97 -13.07 -8.17
CA GLU A 99 18.85 -12.75 -6.73
C GLU A 99 20.00 -13.35 -5.94
N GLY A 100 20.34 -12.69 -4.83
CA GLY A 100 21.42 -13.09 -3.94
C GLY A 100 22.80 -12.92 -4.57
N ASP A 101 23.80 -13.39 -3.85
CA ASP A 101 25.19 -13.35 -4.31
C ASP A 101 25.55 -14.66 -4.99
N GLY A 102 26.45 -14.55 -6.01
CA GLY A 102 27.07 -15.68 -6.67
C GLY A 102 26.60 -15.94 -8.08
N TYR A 103 27.16 -17.02 -8.60
CA TYR A 103 27.06 -17.44 -9.99
C TYR A 103 26.60 -18.89 -10.07
N GLN A 104 25.93 -19.23 -11.15
CA GLN A 104 25.55 -20.59 -11.49
C GLN A 104 26.41 -21.08 -12.65
N TRP A 105 27.03 -22.25 -12.52
CA TRP A 105 27.66 -22.93 -13.62
C TRP A 105 26.63 -23.30 -14.69
N VAL A 106 27.00 -23.08 -15.96
CA VAL A 106 26.09 -23.37 -17.10
C VAL A 106 26.75 -24.20 -18.19
N ALA A 107 28.06 -24.06 -18.42
CA ALA A 107 28.73 -24.83 -19.46
C ALA A 107 30.22 -25.02 -19.17
N THR A 108 30.77 -26.09 -19.75
CA THR A 108 32.21 -26.33 -19.83
C THR A 108 32.54 -26.74 -21.26
N GLN A 109 33.57 -26.15 -21.83
CA GLN A 109 34.14 -26.50 -23.11
C GLN A 109 35.56 -27.03 -22.88
N ASN A 110 36.01 -27.95 -23.73
CA ASN A 110 37.32 -28.58 -23.64
C ASN A 110 38.05 -28.50 -25.01
N PRO A 111 38.40 -27.30 -25.44
CA PRO A 111 39.14 -27.11 -26.68
C PRO A 111 40.58 -27.69 -26.59
N LYS A 112 41.22 -27.83 -27.74
CA LYS A 112 42.56 -28.35 -27.85
C LYS A 112 43.48 -27.26 -28.39
N GLY A 113 44.72 -27.30 -27.95
CA GLY A 113 45.84 -26.47 -28.43
C GLY A 113 47.18 -27.14 -28.10
N LYS A 114 48.29 -26.56 -28.55
CA LYS A 114 49.61 -27.11 -28.30
C LYS A 114 50.21 -26.62 -26.98
N THR A 115 51.05 -27.39 -26.37
CA THR A 115 51.88 -26.93 -25.23
C THR A 115 52.54 -25.61 -25.53
N ASP A 116 52.52 -24.66 -24.58
CA ASP A 116 53.09 -23.29 -24.66
C ASP A 116 52.42 -22.38 -25.71
N GLU A 117 51.36 -22.86 -26.38
CA GLU A 117 50.54 -22.02 -27.24
C GLU A 117 49.75 -21.02 -26.40
N THR A 118 49.75 -19.76 -26.82
CA THR A 118 48.91 -18.71 -26.24
C THR A 118 47.57 -18.68 -26.96
N VAL A 119 46.51 -18.85 -26.23
CA VAL A 119 45.12 -18.94 -26.75
C VAL A 119 44.21 -17.91 -26.07
N THR A 120 43.26 -17.39 -26.84
CA THR A 120 42.20 -16.51 -26.33
C THR A 120 40.87 -17.20 -26.67
N PRO A 121 40.32 -18.04 -25.76
CA PRO A 121 39.05 -18.70 -26.01
C PRO A 121 37.93 -17.68 -26.23
N PRO A 122 37.03 -17.92 -27.19
CA PRO A 122 35.94 -16.99 -27.44
C PRO A 122 35.02 -16.87 -26.24
N VAL A 123 34.56 -15.64 -25.95
CA VAL A 123 33.48 -15.38 -25.03
C VAL A 123 32.19 -15.89 -25.68
N ASN A 124 31.45 -16.74 -24.97
CA ASN A 124 30.23 -17.33 -25.51
C ASN A 124 29.05 -16.34 -25.37
N THR A 125 28.32 -16.07 -26.48
CA THR A 125 27.20 -15.11 -26.53
C THR A 125 25.79 -15.72 -26.42
N PRO A 126 25.58 -17.04 -26.34
CA PRO A 126 24.21 -17.61 -26.35
C PRO A 126 23.44 -17.53 -25.03
N TYR A 127 23.91 -16.79 -24.02
CA TYR A 127 23.26 -16.71 -22.71
C TYR A 127 22.20 -15.60 -22.62
N GLY A 128 21.86 -14.94 -23.73
CA GLY A 128 20.88 -13.88 -23.80
C GLY A 128 21.49 -12.48 -23.63
N ASP A 129 20.69 -11.48 -23.98
CA ASP A 129 21.05 -10.06 -23.94
C ASP A 129 20.94 -9.45 -22.54
N GLU A 130 20.46 -10.21 -21.57
CA GLU A 130 20.33 -9.83 -20.15
C GLU A 130 21.67 -9.86 -19.39
N TYR A 131 22.75 -10.31 -20.05
CA TYR A 131 24.08 -10.40 -19.45
C TYR A 131 25.09 -9.47 -20.17
N GLU A 132 26.02 -8.96 -19.39
CA GLU A 132 27.24 -8.31 -19.91
C GLU A 132 28.22 -9.37 -20.37
N LEU A 133 28.88 -9.12 -21.50
CA LEU A 133 29.96 -9.98 -21.95
C LEU A 133 31.19 -9.72 -21.09
N PRO A 134 31.86 -10.78 -20.55
CA PRO A 134 33.11 -10.62 -19.84
C PRO A 134 34.22 -10.29 -20.79
N ASP A 135 35.29 -9.67 -20.30
CA ASP A 135 36.50 -9.42 -21.08
C ASP A 135 37.13 -10.73 -21.54
N PRO A 136 37.63 -10.80 -22.80
CA PRO A 136 38.38 -11.95 -23.27
C PRO A 136 39.63 -12.20 -22.43
N GLN A 137 39.90 -13.48 -22.11
CA GLN A 137 41.07 -13.89 -21.33
C GLN A 137 42.09 -14.60 -22.24
N THR A 138 43.35 -14.19 -22.19
CA THR A 138 44.45 -14.83 -22.91
C THR A 138 45.25 -15.65 -21.91
N VAL A 139 45.53 -16.92 -22.25
CA VAL A 139 46.28 -17.85 -21.40
C VAL A 139 47.26 -18.68 -22.24
N THR A 140 48.36 -19.10 -21.61
CA THR A 140 49.32 -20.06 -22.22
C THR A 140 48.98 -21.47 -21.74
N ILE A 141 48.91 -22.43 -22.67
CA ILE A 141 48.63 -23.83 -22.38
C ILE A 141 49.81 -24.48 -21.65
N SER A 142 49.63 -24.81 -20.39
CA SER A 142 50.70 -25.32 -19.53
C SER A 142 51.06 -26.76 -19.84
N ALA A 143 52.37 -27.01 -19.89
CA ALA A 143 52.93 -28.37 -19.90
C ALA A 143 52.72 -29.10 -18.57
N GLU A 144 52.63 -28.37 -17.45
CA GLU A 144 52.70 -28.90 -16.09
C GLU A 144 51.35 -29.22 -15.50
N LYS A 145 50.35 -28.36 -15.72
CA LYS A 145 49.05 -28.43 -15.10
C LYS A 145 47.91 -28.23 -16.09
N GLN A 146 46.71 -28.62 -15.67
CA GLN A 146 45.48 -28.31 -16.44
C GLN A 146 45.30 -26.79 -16.56
N THR A 147 45.26 -26.30 -17.78
CA THR A 147 44.94 -24.90 -18.06
C THR A 147 43.43 -24.73 -17.99
N VAL A 148 42.93 -23.75 -17.18
CA VAL A 148 41.53 -23.45 -17.00
C VAL A 148 41.30 -21.96 -17.19
N VAL A 149 40.34 -21.63 -18.03
CA VAL A 149 39.78 -20.28 -18.21
C VAL A 149 38.39 -20.25 -17.64
N THR A 150 38.02 -19.20 -16.93
CA THR A 150 36.69 -19.07 -16.35
C THR A 150 36.10 -17.74 -16.69
N TYR A 151 34.94 -17.74 -17.36
CA TYR A 151 34.15 -16.57 -17.69
C TYR A 151 32.97 -16.42 -16.75
N TYR A 152 32.81 -15.20 -16.17
CA TYR A 152 31.70 -14.79 -15.31
C TYR A 152 30.91 -13.72 -16.05
N TYR A 153 29.65 -14.08 -16.41
CA TYR A 153 28.71 -13.18 -17.08
C TYR A 153 27.86 -12.48 -16.02
N LYS A 154 28.04 -11.18 -15.88
CA LYS A 154 27.26 -10.36 -14.95
C LYS A 154 25.89 -10.07 -15.55
N ARG A 155 24.83 -10.06 -14.72
CA ARG A 155 23.54 -9.57 -15.16
C ARG A 155 23.57 -8.06 -15.30
N LYS A 156 22.93 -7.54 -16.34
CA LYS A 156 22.71 -6.11 -16.50
C LYS A 156 21.87 -5.58 -15.35
N VAL A 157 22.10 -4.33 -14.98
CA VAL A 157 21.36 -3.61 -13.95
C VAL A 157 20.59 -2.50 -14.63
N HIS A 158 19.29 -2.42 -14.36
CA HIS A 158 18.43 -1.39 -14.90
C HIS A 158 17.82 -0.54 -13.81
N LYS A 159 17.50 0.70 -14.20
CA LYS A 159 16.91 1.72 -13.35
C LYS A 159 15.44 1.84 -13.67
N LEU A 160 14.61 1.61 -12.63
CA LEU A 160 13.16 1.77 -12.71
C LEU A 160 12.77 3.01 -11.92
N THR A 161 12.03 3.93 -12.55
CA THR A 161 11.57 5.17 -11.93
C THR A 161 10.07 5.09 -11.71
N PHE A 162 9.62 5.35 -10.48
CA PHE A 162 8.21 5.31 -10.09
C PHE A 162 7.74 6.71 -9.74
N GLU A 163 6.97 7.31 -10.63
CA GLU A 163 6.35 8.62 -10.47
C GLU A 163 5.02 8.48 -9.72
N PRO A 164 4.93 8.91 -8.45
CA PRO A 164 3.75 8.66 -7.62
C PRO A 164 2.56 9.56 -7.98
N GLU A 165 2.74 10.63 -8.76
CA GLU A 165 1.69 11.58 -9.17
C GLU A 165 0.85 12.11 -8.01
N ASN A 166 1.47 12.24 -6.81
CA ASN A 166 0.88 12.73 -5.57
C ASN A 166 1.58 13.96 -4.99
N GLY A 167 2.56 14.52 -5.72
CA GLY A 167 3.41 15.63 -5.29
C GLY A 167 4.68 15.22 -4.53
N GLU A 168 4.88 13.92 -4.26
CA GLU A 168 6.11 13.39 -3.70
C GLU A 168 7.14 13.14 -4.81
N LYS A 169 8.41 12.98 -4.42
CA LYS A 169 9.49 12.63 -5.35
C LYS A 169 9.32 11.20 -5.85
N ALA A 170 9.79 10.97 -7.09
CA ALA A 170 9.87 9.65 -7.68
C ALA A 170 10.70 8.70 -6.81
N GLN A 171 10.25 7.45 -6.68
CA GLN A 171 11.03 6.36 -6.12
C GLN A 171 11.87 5.74 -7.24
N ILE A 172 13.17 5.52 -6.98
CA ILE A 172 14.09 4.86 -7.91
C ILE A 172 14.42 3.49 -7.34
N VAL A 173 14.32 2.46 -8.18
CA VAL A 173 14.72 1.09 -7.88
C VAL A 173 15.74 0.68 -8.94
N GLU A 174 16.95 0.33 -8.51
CA GLU A 174 17.98 -0.27 -9.38
C GLU A 174 18.13 -1.74 -9.02
N GLY A 175 18.20 -2.59 -10.03
CA GLY A 175 18.32 -4.00 -9.78
C GLY A 175 18.68 -4.81 -11.02
N ARG A 176 19.13 -6.05 -10.79
CA ARG A 176 19.51 -6.98 -11.86
C ARG A 176 18.28 -7.45 -12.64
N VAL A 177 18.44 -7.55 -13.94
CA VAL A 177 17.42 -8.15 -14.83
C VAL A 177 16.95 -9.49 -14.28
N GLY A 178 15.63 -9.69 -14.22
CA GLY A 178 15.01 -10.93 -13.73
C GLY A 178 14.94 -11.09 -12.22
N ALA A 179 15.46 -10.14 -11.42
CA ALA A 179 15.22 -10.10 -9.98
C ALA A 179 13.77 -9.72 -9.67
N THR A 180 13.25 -10.17 -8.52
CA THR A 180 11.88 -9.85 -8.08
C THR A 180 11.75 -8.36 -7.83
N LEU A 181 10.72 -7.76 -8.40
CA LEU A 181 10.44 -6.34 -8.25
C LEU A 181 9.47 -6.11 -7.09
N ASN A 182 9.95 -5.40 -6.06
CA ASN A 182 9.14 -5.00 -4.91
C ASN A 182 9.05 -3.48 -4.85
N VAL A 183 7.84 -2.94 -5.01
CA VAL A 183 7.57 -1.50 -4.99
C VAL A 183 6.51 -1.20 -3.94
N LYS A 184 6.78 -0.18 -3.13
CA LYS A 184 5.80 0.33 -2.17
C LYS A 184 4.71 1.10 -2.92
N GLN A 185 3.44 0.78 -2.62
CA GLN A 185 2.32 1.53 -3.17
C GLN A 185 2.32 2.97 -2.63
N PRO A 186 2.17 3.97 -3.50
CA PRO A 186 2.04 5.36 -3.07
C PRO A 186 0.66 5.62 -2.46
N VAL A 187 0.54 6.69 -1.69
CA VAL A 187 -0.71 7.13 -1.07
C VAL A 187 -1.03 8.54 -1.53
N ARG A 188 -2.29 8.81 -1.89
CA ARG A 188 -2.77 10.14 -2.25
C ARG A 188 -4.10 10.42 -1.59
N LYS A 189 -4.16 11.51 -0.80
CA LYS A 189 -5.37 11.90 -0.08
C LYS A 189 -6.54 12.11 -1.04
N GLY A 190 -7.66 11.47 -0.76
CA GLY A 190 -8.86 11.56 -1.59
C GLY A 190 -8.85 10.69 -2.85
N TYR A 191 -7.85 9.86 -3.02
CA TYR A 191 -7.73 9.00 -4.20
C TYR A 191 -7.40 7.56 -3.80
N THR A 192 -7.87 6.64 -4.61
CA THR A 192 -7.52 5.22 -4.55
C THR A 192 -6.48 4.93 -5.62
N PHE A 193 -5.35 4.36 -5.23
CA PHE A 193 -4.36 3.85 -6.17
C PHE A 193 -4.94 2.68 -6.97
N THR A 194 -4.82 2.73 -8.31
CA THR A 194 -5.39 1.71 -9.21
C THR A 194 -4.34 0.89 -9.93
N GLY A 195 -3.06 1.27 -9.82
CA GLY A 195 -1.96 0.56 -10.46
C GLY A 195 -0.91 1.50 -11.05
N TRP A 196 0.04 0.93 -11.71
CA TRP A 196 1.09 1.63 -12.44
C TRP A 196 0.85 1.58 -13.95
N LYS A 197 1.32 2.57 -14.68
CA LYS A 197 1.34 2.58 -16.14
C LYS A 197 2.75 2.88 -16.64
N PRO A 198 3.38 2.01 -17.46
CA PRO A 198 2.87 0.71 -17.91
C PRO A 198 2.57 -0.25 -16.73
N GLU A 199 1.95 -1.39 -17.02
CA GLU A 199 1.65 -2.41 -16.02
C GLU A 199 2.95 -2.93 -15.38
N LEU A 200 2.93 -3.12 -14.06
CA LEU A 200 4.10 -3.53 -13.30
C LEU A 200 4.41 -5.02 -13.53
N PRO A 201 5.60 -5.36 -14.03
CA PRO A 201 6.00 -6.75 -14.16
C PRO A 201 6.39 -7.33 -12.79
N GLU A 202 6.34 -8.66 -12.66
CA GLU A 202 6.81 -9.33 -11.44
C GLU A 202 8.31 -9.24 -11.23
N LYS A 203 9.07 -9.07 -12.33
CA LYS A 203 10.54 -9.06 -12.35
C LYS A 203 11.07 -7.83 -13.06
N ILE A 204 12.27 -7.42 -12.67
CA ILE A 204 13.00 -6.31 -13.32
C ILE A 204 13.22 -6.63 -14.78
N PRO A 205 12.74 -5.78 -15.72
CA PRO A 205 12.90 -5.95 -17.16
C PRO A 205 14.33 -5.66 -17.61
N ASN A 206 14.63 -5.97 -18.86
CA ASN A 206 15.95 -5.72 -19.48
C ASN A 206 16.02 -4.34 -20.16
N GLU A 207 15.42 -3.34 -19.51
CA GLU A 207 15.44 -1.95 -19.96
C GLU A 207 15.11 -1.01 -18.78
N ASP A 208 15.50 0.25 -18.91
CA ASP A 208 15.10 1.30 -17.98
C ASP A 208 13.65 1.71 -18.27
N VAL A 209 12.79 1.72 -17.24
CA VAL A 209 11.37 2.02 -17.39
C VAL A 209 10.92 3.06 -16.37
N THR A 210 10.07 3.98 -16.82
CA THR A 210 9.35 4.90 -15.93
C THR A 210 7.90 4.47 -15.80
N TYR A 211 7.45 4.25 -14.57
CA TYR A 211 6.08 3.89 -14.21
C TYR A 211 5.38 5.09 -13.59
N GLN A 212 4.18 5.40 -14.06
CA GLN A 212 3.34 6.47 -13.54
C GLN A 212 2.17 5.88 -12.74
N ALA A 213 1.98 6.37 -11.52
CA ALA A 213 0.87 5.94 -10.68
C ALA A 213 -0.48 6.37 -11.30
N GLN A 214 -1.43 5.45 -11.30
CA GLN A 214 -2.80 5.69 -11.75
C GLN A 214 -3.72 5.86 -10.55
N TRP A 215 -4.58 6.87 -10.58
CA TRP A 215 -5.43 7.26 -9.48
C TRP A 215 -6.88 7.38 -9.88
N ARG A 216 -7.77 6.92 -9.02
CA ARG A 216 -9.21 7.16 -9.11
C ARG A 216 -9.65 8.02 -7.93
N LYS A 217 -10.34 9.14 -8.19
CA LYS A 217 -10.97 9.94 -7.13
C LYS A 217 -11.92 9.10 -6.30
N ASN A 218 -11.84 9.21 -4.98
CA ASN A 218 -12.80 8.58 -4.07
C ASN A 218 -14.16 9.25 -4.22
N SER A 219 -15.22 8.47 -4.11
CA SER A 219 -16.61 8.95 -4.11
C SER A 219 -17.26 8.64 -2.77
N TYR A 220 -18.10 9.55 -2.30
CA TYR A 220 -18.74 9.50 -0.99
C TYR A 220 -20.24 9.75 -1.12
N LEU A 221 -21.00 9.06 -0.30
CA LEU A 221 -22.44 9.26 -0.16
C LEU A 221 -22.68 10.33 0.90
N VAL A 222 -23.21 11.49 0.48
CA VAL A 222 -23.57 12.62 1.36
C VAL A 222 -25.07 12.62 1.55
N GLN A 223 -25.53 12.49 2.81
CA GLN A 223 -26.95 12.41 3.16
C GLN A 223 -27.35 13.50 4.16
N PHE A 224 -28.49 14.13 3.91
CA PHE A 224 -29.17 15.02 4.82
C PHE A 224 -30.44 14.31 5.33
N VAL A 225 -30.53 14.08 6.64
CA VAL A 225 -31.59 13.23 7.21
C VAL A 225 -32.35 13.96 8.31
N SER A 226 -33.64 13.62 8.46
CA SER A 226 -34.45 14.05 9.56
C SER A 226 -35.23 12.86 10.13
N GLU A 227 -35.15 12.62 11.43
CA GLU A 227 -35.82 11.52 12.11
C GLU A 227 -35.66 10.15 11.43
N GLY A 228 -34.45 9.90 10.89
CA GLY A 228 -34.14 8.65 10.18
C GLY A 228 -34.57 8.62 8.72
N THR A 229 -35.31 9.63 8.24
CA THR A 229 -35.68 9.75 6.83
C THR A 229 -34.65 10.55 6.06
N VAL A 230 -34.21 10.04 4.91
CA VAL A 230 -33.30 10.78 4.00
C VAL A 230 -34.09 11.86 3.26
N LEU A 231 -33.71 13.11 3.47
CA LEU A 231 -34.32 14.27 2.80
C LEU A 231 -33.67 14.53 1.44
N LYS A 232 -32.33 14.45 1.41
CA LYS A 232 -31.51 14.62 0.21
C LYS A 232 -30.30 13.71 0.27
N GLU A 233 -29.87 13.25 -0.91
CA GLU A 233 -28.71 12.37 -1.08
C GLU A 233 -27.91 12.77 -2.32
N TYR A 234 -26.58 12.74 -2.20
CA TYR A 234 -25.64 13.05 -3.28
C TYR A 234 -24.49 12.04 -3.26
N THR A 235 -24.06 11.59 -4.44
CA THR A 235 -22.77 10.92 -4.63
C THR A 235 -21.78 11.94 -5.14
N LEU A 236 -20.82 12.33 -4.31
CA LEU A 236 -19.85 13.39 -4.60
C LEU A 236 -18.44 12.82 -4.57
N SER A 237 -17.57 13.28 -5.47
CA SER A 237 -16.15 12.91 -5.48
C SER A 237 -15.35 13.79 -4.51
N TYR A 238 -14.21 13.31 -4.07
CA TYR A 238 -13.28 14.09 -3.22
C TYR A 238 -13.04 15.47 -3.80
N GLY A 239 -13.21 16.51 -2.98
CA GLY A 239 -13.05 17.91 -3.35
C GLY A 239 -14.26 18.54 -4.06
N ASP A 240 -15.32 17.77 -4.36
CA ASP A 240 -16.53 18.35 -4.93
C ASP A 240 -17.26 19.19 -3.89
N ALA A 241 -17.89 20.28 -4.33
CA ALA A 241 -18.70 21.12 -3.47
C ALA A 241 -19.94 20.38 -2.97
N ILE A 242 -20.26 20.51 -1.68
CA ILE A 242 -21.51 20.00 -1.12
C ILE A 242 -22.58 21.04 -1.42
N PRO A 243 -23.67 20.67 -2.16
CA PRO A 243 -24.71 21.61 -2.50
C PRO A 243 -25.36 22.22 -1.26
N ALA A 244 -25.59 23.54 -1.28
CA ALA A 244 -26.32 24.22 -0.23
C ALA A 244 -27.73 23.60 -0.07
N GLN A 245 -28.17 23.41 1.18
CA GLN A 245 -29.46 22.83 1.48
C GLN A 245 -30.45 23.90 1.90
N GLU A 246 -31.68 23.81 1.38
CA GLU A 246 -32.81 24.54 1.94
C GLU A 246 -33.10 24.04 3.37
N LYS A 247 -33.64 24.93 4.22
CA LYS A 247 -34.05 24.56 5.57
C LYS A 247 -35.21 23.58 5.49
N PRO A 248 -35.08 22.37 6.03
CA PRO A 248 -36.19 21.43 6.04
C PRO A 248 -37.33 21.93 6.94
N THR A 249 -38.54 21.41 6.71
CA THR A 249 -39.70 21.74 7.50
C THR A 249 -40.17 20.50 8.30
N ARG A 250 -40.66 20.75 9.52
CA ARG A 250 -41.25 19.75 10.37
C ARG A 250 -42.39 20.36 11.19
N GLU A 251 -43.56 19.76 11.14
CA GLU A 251 -44.73 20.29 11.85
C GLU A 251 -44.49 20.40 13.36
N GLY A 252 -44.75 21.55 13.93
CA GLY A 252 -44.57 21.84 15.37
C GLY A 252 -43.11 22.08 15.79
N TYR A 253 -42.18 22.13 14.86
CA TYR A 253 -40.77 22.37 15.13
C TYR A 253 -40.16 23.47 14.24
N THR A 254 -39.16 24.14 14.76
CA THR A 254 -38.30 25.03 14.01
C THR A 254 -36.97 24.32 13.76
N PHE A 255 -36.47 24.34 12.51
CA PHE A 255 -35.14 23.87 12.19
C PHE A 255 -34.10 24.79 12.84
N VAL A 256 -33.17 24.22 13.60
CA VAL A 256 -32.08 24.94 14.27
C VAL A 256 -30.82 24.92 13.41
N SER A 257 -30.33 23.72 13.12
CA SER A 257 -29.10 23.48 12.36
C SER A 257 -29.03 22.01 11.92
N TRP A 258 -27.99 21.70 11.18
CA TRP A 258 -27.53 20.32 11.10
C TRP A 258 -26.71 19.98 12.35
N ASP A 259 -26.62 18.67 12.72
CA ASP A 259 -25.93 18.18 13.92
C ASP A 259 -24.40 18.46 13.93
N LYS A 260 -23.87 18.81 12.79
CA LYS A 260 -22.47 19.25 12.57
C LYS A 260 -22.40 20.24 11.43
N ASN A 261 -21.29 20.98 11.36
CA ASN A 261 -21.05 21.91 10.26
C ASN A 261 -21.01 21.14 8.92
N VAL A 262 -21.70 21.66 7.92
CA VAL A 262 -21.61 21.21 6.54
C VAL A 262 -20.39 21.89 5.92
N PRO A 263 -19.33 21.15 5.56
CA PRO A 263 -18.16 21.74 4.93
C PRO A 263 -18.48 22.15 3.49
N ASP A 264 -17.71 23.08 2.92
CA ASP A 264 -17.89 23.51 1.54
C ASP A 264 -17.66 22.39 0.53
N THR A 265 -16.72 21.49 0.84
CA THR A 265 -16.33 20.38 -0.04
C THR A 265 -16.25 19.05 0.72
N VAL A 266 -16.42 17.97 -0.01
CA VAL A 266 -16.29 16.62 0.52
C VAL A 266 -14.82 16.21 0.66
N SER A 267 -14.43 15.65 1.82
CA SER A 267 -13.08 15.16 2.09
C SER A 267 -13.07 13.88 2.93
N ASP A 268 -11.95 13.16 2.97
CA ASP A 268 -11.79 11.92 3.76
C ASP A 268 -11.98 12.12 5.28
N GLU A 269 -11.70 13.34 5.77
CA GLU A 269 -11.67 13.63 7.23
C GLU A 269 -13.04 13.54 7.89
N ASN A 270 -14.11 13.84 7.13
CA ASN A 270 -15.47 13.89 7.66
C ASN A 270 -16.30 12.66 7.29
N VAL A 271 -15.71 11.72 6.56
CA VAL A 271 -16.39 10.53 6.03
C VAL A 271 -16.15 9.33 6.94
N LYS A 272 -17.22 8.63 7.28
CA LYS A 272 -17.16 7.36 8.01
C LYS A 272 -17.78 6.26 7.16
N ASN A 273 -17.01 5.22 6.88
CA ASN A 273 -17.44 4.10 6.02
C ASN A 273 -18.01 4.55 4.66
N GLY A 274 -17.35 5.52 4.01
CA GLY A 274 -17.78 6.03 2.70
C GLY A 274 -19.00 6.96 2.73
N LYS A 275 -19.50 7.34 3.93
CA LYS A 275 -20.69 8.17 4.09
C LYS A 275 -20.44 9.39 4.95
N LEU A 276 -21.06 10.49 4.58
CA LEU A 276 -21.15 11.74 5.33
C LEU A 276 -22.62 12.06 5.57
N VAL A 277 -23.07 11.95 6.81
CA VAL A 277 -24.50 12.10 7.17
C VAL A 277 -24.67 13.32 8.05
N PHE A 278 -25.56 14.23 7.66
CA PHE A 278 -25.99 15.38 8.43
C PHE A 278 -27.40 15.18 8.94
N LYS A 279 -27.60 15.31 10.26
CA LYS A 279 -28.92 15.12 10.91
C LYS A 279 -29.51 16.48 11.25
N ALA A 280 -30.79 16.67 10.91
CA ALA A 280 -31.52 17.88 11.27
C ALA A 280 -31.70 17.96 12.79
N VAL A 281 -31.38 19.11 13.37
CA VAL A 281 -31.63 19.46 14.78
C VAL A 281 -32.85 20.36 14.85
N TRP A 282 -33.81 19.97 15.67
CA TRP A 282 -35.09 20.60 15.77
C TRP A 282 -35.33 21.16 17.17
N LYS A 283 -36.03 22.31 17.23
CA LYS A 283 -36.56 22.90 18.46
C LYS A 283 -38.08 22.95 18.37
N GLU A 284 -38.79 22.47 19.41
CA GLU A 284 -40.26 22.57 19.49
C GLU A 284 -40.70 24.02 19.46
N ILE A 285 -41.79 24.30 18.72
CA ILE A 285 -42.47 25.57 18.74
C ILE A 285 -43.38 25.59 19.95
N ALA A 286 -43.19 26.60 20.83
CA ALA A 286 -44.08 26.83 21.95
C ALA A 286 -45.19 27.82 21.52
N TYR A 287 -46.44 27.39 21.67
CA TYR A 287 -47.62 28.20 21.41
C TYR A 287 -48.19 28.70 22.73
N THR A 288 -48.52 30.00 22.80
CA THR A 288 -49.03 30.65 24.00
C THR A 288 -50.47 30.23 24.28
N ILE A 289 -50.79 30.02 25.56
CA ILE A 289 -52.17 29.80 26.04
C ILE A 289 -52.52 30.94 27.00
N SER A 290 -53.51 31.74 26.63
CA SER A 290 -53.99 32.89 27.40
C SER A 290 -55.37 32.63 27.98
N TYR A 291 -55.63 33.22 29.13
CA TYR A 291 -56.89 33.07 29.87
C TYR A 291 -57.51 34.42 30.20
N ASN A 292 -58.78 34.61 29.86
CA ASN A 292 -59.62 35.68 30.39
C ASN A 292 -60.54 35.10 31.47
N LEU A 293 -60.22 35.35 32.74
CA LEU A 293 -60.97 34.87 33.85
C LEU A 293 -62.25 35.68 34.12
N ALA A 294 -62.47 36.79 33.41
CA ALA A 294 -63.65 37.67 33.55
C ALA A 294 -63.96 38.01 35.02
N ARG A 295 -62.95 38.54 35.74
CA ARG A 295 -62.94 38.88 37.17
C ARG A 295 -63.02 37.68 38.13
N GLY A 296 -62.86 36.44 37.64
CA GLY A 296 -62.72 35.24 38.48
C GLY A 296 -61.21 35.05 38.83
N SER A 297 -60.94 34.05 39.68
CA SER A 297 -59.60 33.62 40.07
C SER A 297 -59.53 32.09 40.07
N LEU A 298 -58.31 31.57 39.82
CA LEU A 298 -58.07 30.14 40.01
C LEU A 298 -57.97 29.80 41.52
N PRO A 299 -58.35 28.61 41.92
CA PRO A 299 -58.18 28.14 43.30
C PRO A 299 -56.72 28.26 43.74
N THR A 300 -56.50 28.53 45.02
CA THR A 300 -55.15 28.70 45.60
C THR A 300 -54.25 27.49 45.27
N GLY A 301 -53.05 27.74 44.76
CA GLY A 301 -52.07 26.72 44.39
C GLY A 301 -52.37 25.93 43.10
N LYS A 302 -53.44 26.34 42.33
CA LYS A 302 -53.76 25.75 41.03
C LYS A 302 -53.39 26.72 39.91
N THR A 303 -52.85 26.17 38.82
CA THR A 303 -52.50 26.93 37.62
C THR A 303 -52.95 26.18 36.37
N ASN A 304 -53.23 26.92 35.34
CA ASN A 304 -53.44 26.38 34.00
C ASN A 304 -52.15 26.47 33.16
N PRO A 305 -51.95 25.63 32.15
CA PRO A 305 -50.76 25.71 31.28
C PRO A 305 -50.73 27.04 30.51
N THR A 306 -49.57 27.70 30.49
CA THR A 306 -49.38 28.98 29.75
C THR A 306 -48.82 28.76 28.35
N THR A 307 -48.31 27.56 28.04
CA THR A 307 -47.79 27.18 26.73
C THR A 307 -48.13 25.75 26.40
N SER A 308 -48.12 25.43 25.12
CA SER A 308 -48.16 24.05 24.62
C SER A 308 -47.23 23.86 23.45
N THR A 309 -46.66 22.66 23.32
CA THR A 309 -45.87 22.21 22.17
C THR A 309 -46.53 21.00 21.52
N ILE A 310 -45.97 20.53 20.39
CA ILE A 310 -46.47 19.32 19.73
C ILE A 310 -46.40 18.07 20.64
N ASN A 311 -45.54 18.05 21.62
CA ASN A 311 -45.34 16.96 22.56
C ASN A 311 -46.00 17.18 23.93
N SER A 312 -46.79 18.27 24.09
CA SER A 312 -47.50 18.54 25.34
C SER A 312 -48.47 17.42 25.67
N LYS A 313 -48.42 16.94 26.91
CA LYS A 313 -49.42 15.99 27.42
C LYS A 313 -50.78 16.68 27.61
N PRO A 314 -51.89 15.95 27.44
CA PRO A 314 -53.22 16.49 27.77
C PRO A 314 -53.28 16.98 29.21
N MET A 315 -53.89 18.15 29.42
CA MET A 315 -54.10 18.75 30.75
C MET A 315 -55.45 19.40 30.83
N ASP A 316 -56.21 19.05 31.88
CA ASP A 316 -57.53 19.64 32.13
C ASP A 316 -57.38 21.05 32.67
N LEU A 317 -58.22 21.98 32.17
CA LEU A 317 -58.27 23.33 32.69
C LEU A 317 -58.93 23.35 34.05
N VAL A 318 -58.29 24.02 34.98
CA VAL A 318 -58.82 24.24 36.33
C VAL A 318 -60.00 25.20 36.23
N GLN A 319 -61.16 24.80 36.83
CA GLN A 319 -62.30 25.67 36.89
C GLN A 319 -62.04 26.87 37.83
N PRO A 320 -62.19 28.10 37.35
CA PRO A 320 -62.03 29.28 38.17
C PRO A 320 -63.24 29.48 39.13
N LYS A 321 -63.06 30.33 40.13
CA LYS A 321 -64.08 30.71 41.06
C LYS A 321 -64.32 32.21 40.97
N ARG A 322 -65.60 32.65 41.14
CA ARG A 322 -65.96 34.05 41.24
C ARG A 322 -67.14 34.17 42.27
N GLU A 323 -66.90 34.99 43.26
CA GLU A 323 -67.88 35.17 44.30
C GLU A 323 -69.16 35.70 43.70
N GLY A 324 -70.31 35.11 44.12
CA GLY A 324 -71.61 35.48 43.64
C GLY A 324 -72.00 34.96 42.24
N TYR A 325 -71.12 34.18 41.62
CA TYR A 325 -71.35 33.65 40.28
C TYR A 325 -71.11 32.16 40.23
N THR A 326 -71.82 31.46 39.38
CA THR A 326 -71.62 30.09 39.01
C THR A 326 -70.88 29.99 37.70
N PHE A 327 -69.80 29.19 37.66
CA PHE A 327 -69.08 28.93 36.46
C PHE A 327 -69.91 28.13 35.46
N GLU A 328 -70.07 28.69 34.24
CA GLU A 328 -70.87 28.01 33.19
C GLU A 328 -69.99 27.29 32.18
N GLY A 329 -68.64 27.44 32.27
CA GLY A 329 -67.72 26.78 31.40
C GLY A 329 -66.76 27.75 30.68
N TRP A 330 -65.73 27.21 30.13
CA TRP A 330 -64.80 27.88 29.24
C TRP A 330 -65.42 28.01 27.85
N SER A 331 -65.17 29.13 27.18
CA SER A 331 -65.34 29.32 25.74
C SER A 331 -63.99 29.71 25.10
N GLY A 332 -63.82 29.54 23.80
CA GLY A 332 -62.59 29.96 23.11
C GLY A 332 -62.09 28.92 22.11
N THR A 333 -60.79 28.76 22.03
CA THR A 333 -60.15 27.94 20.99
C THR A 333 -60.63 26.50 21.02
N ASN A 334 -61.24 26.03 19.93
CA ASN A 334 -61.78 24.67 19.73
C ASN A 334 -62.92 24.27 20.71
N ILE A 335 -63.61 25.24 21.31
CA ILE A 335 -64.78 25.00 22.13
C ILE A 335 -65.99 25.52 21.36
N ASN A 336 -66.94 24.64 21.14
CA ASN A 336 -68.28 25.02 20.59
C ASN A 336 -69.23 25.41 21.74
N GLY A 337 -69.50 26.70 21.89
CA GLY A 337 -70.21 27.24 22.98
C GLY A 337 -69.44 27.33 24.28
N LYS A 338 -69.91 26.68 25.36
CA LYS A 338 -69.25 26.67 26.68
C LYS A 338 -69.04 25.24 27.13
N ASP A 339 -67.94 24.93 27.79
CA ASP A 339 -67.63 23.61 28.32
C ASP A 339 -66.97 23.76 29.71
N THR A 340 -67.46 23.02 30.68
CA THR A 340 -66.93 23.03 32.06
C THR A 340 -65.77 22.09 32.25
N GLN A 341 -65.52 21.16 31.31
CA GLN A 341 -64.40 20.18 31.34
C GLN A 341 -63.58 20.25 30.08
N VAL A 342 -62.71 21.25 30.02
CA VAL A 342 -61.84 21.46 28.85
C VAL A 342 -60.47 20.85 29.09
N THR A 343 -60.09 19.90 28.23
CA THR A 343 -58.73 19.35 28.17
C THR A 343 -57.95 20.02 27.09
N VAL A 344 -56.86 20.69 27.45
CA VAL A 344 -55.88 21.22 26.52
C VAL A 344 -54.96 20.09 26.05
N THR A 345 -54.93 19.83 24.74
CA THR A 345 -54.09 18.84 24.10
C THR A 345 -52.93 19.54 23.31
N ALA A 346 -51.99 18.76 22.76
CA ALA A 346 -50.92 19.30 21.91
C ALA A 346 -51.46 20.08 20.70
N ARG A 347 -52.60 19.70 20.14
CA ARG A 347 -53.25 20.38 18.99
C ARG A 347 -54.43 21.23 19.43
N PRO A 348 -54.73 22.29 18.70
CA PRO A 348 -54.07 22.78 17.46
C PRO A 348 -52.76 23.48 17.75
N LEU A 349 -51.83 23.47 16.77
CA LEU A 349 -50.52 24.08 16.83
C LEU A 349 -50.63 25.60 16.52
N LYS A 350 -51.21 26.36 17.43
CA LYS A 350 -51.39 27.80 17.37
C LYS A 350 -51.61 28.36 18.75
N ASP A 351 -51.48 29.68 18.91
CA ASP A 351 -51.86 30.39 20.14
C ASP A 351 -53.33 30.22 20.44
N ARG A 352 -53.68 30.13 21.72
CA ARG A 352 -55.03 29.82 22.21
C ARG A 352 -55.48 30.85 23.25
N LEU A 353 -56.78 31.11 23.25
CA LEU A 353 -57.43 31.96 24.25
C LEU A 353 -58.64 31.21 24.79
N TYR A 354 -58.75 31.13 26.11
CA TYR A 354 -59.90 30.58 26.83
C TYR A 354 -60.50 31.68 27.71
N THR A 355 -61.85 31.82 27.65
CA THR A 355 -62.60 32.81 28.42
C THR A 355 -63.56 32.09 29.37
N ALA A 356 -63.47 32.39 30.64
CA ALA A 356 -64.42 31.92 31.67
C ALA A 356 -65.76 32.63 31.52
N ASN A 357 -66.80 31.83 31.48
CA ASN A 357 -68.17 32.32 31.39
C ASN A 357 -68.90 32.09 32.73
N TRP A 358 -69.68 33.08 33.10
CA TRP A 358 -70.29 33.15 34.41
C TRP A 358 -71.79 33.42 34.31
N LYS A 359 -72.57 32.77 35.21
CA LYS A 359 -73.95 33.07 35.47
C LYS A 359 -74.04 33.67 36.85
N GLU A 360 -74.65 34.82 36.95
CA GLU A 360 -74.92 35.49 38.23
C GLU A 360 -75.90 34.65 39.09
N ASN A 361 -75.53 34.43 40.36
CA ASN A 361 -76.36 33.65 41.27
C ASN A 361 -77.60 34.41 41.66
N SER A 362 -78.66 33.69 41.74
CA SER A 362 -79.95 34.23 42.27
C SER A 362 -80.10 33.79 43.73
N TYR A 363 -80.53 34.72 44.54
CA TYR A 363 -80.83 34.53 45.95
C TYR A 363 -82.28 34.92 46.20
N THR A 364 -82.82 34.42 47.27
CA THR A 364 -84.15 34.80 47.68
C THR A 364 -84.13 35.18 49.16
N ILE A 365 -84.54 36.40 49.49
CA ILE A 365 -84.81 36.78 50.87
C ILE A 365 -86.11 36.11 51.24
N VAL A 366 -86.06 35.23 52.24
CA VAL A 366 -87.28 34.57 52.83
C VAL A 366 -87.51 35.18 54.20
N PHE A 367 -88.72 35.67 54.40
CA PHE A 367 -89.15 36.16 55.70
C PHE A 367 -89.82 35.04 56.51
N ASN A 368 -89.16 34.64 57.62
CA ASN A 368 -89.73 33.65 58.53
C ASN A 368 -90.42 34.36 59.70
N VAL A 369 -91.57 33.86 60.13
CA VAL A 369 -92.33 34.32 61.26
C VAL A 369 -92.16 33.38 62.43
N GLU A 370 -91.66 33.92 63.57
CA GLU A 370 -91.67 33.19 64.82
C GLU A 370 -92.91 33.69 65.68
N GLY A 371 -93.95 32.85 65.83
CA GLY A 371 -95.17 33.18 66.57
C GLY A 371 -96.45 33.07 65.70
N GLU A 372 -97.59 33.37 66.28
CA GLU A 372 -98.89 33.38 65.57
C GLU A 372 -99.02 34.70 64.75
N VAL A 373 -99.32 34.55 63.48
CA VAL A 373 -99.62 35.69 62.58
C VAL A 373 -101.15 35.82 62.53
N THR A 374 -101.64 36.93 63.02
CA THR A 374 -103.10 37.19 63.01
C THR A 374 -103.51 37.95 61.73
N ARG A 375 -102.57 38.61 61.08
CA ARG A 375 -102.83 39.40 59.85
C ARG A 375 -101.52 39.77 59.08
N GLY A 376 -101.50 39.75 57.77
CA GLY A 376 -100.44 40.25 56.86
C GLY A 376 -99.69 39.12 56.21
N GLU A 377 -98.95 39.42 55.13
CA GLU A 377 -98.03 38.49 54.38
C GLU A 377 -96.85 39.28 53.88
N MET A 378 -95.65 38.75 54.06
CA MET A 378 -94.45 39.30 53.39
C MET A 378 -94.05 38.36 52.28
N LYS A 379 -93.96 38.87 51.07
CA LYS A 379 -93.54 38.10 49.88
C LYS A 379 -92.02 37.97 49.85
N ASN A 380 -91.54 36.75 49.54
CA ASN A 380 -90.16 36.48 49.28
C ASN A 380 -89.60 37.40 48.13
N ILE A 381 -88.38 38.00 48.31
CA ILE A 381 -87.82 38.91 47.36
C ILE A 381 -86.73 38.17 46.60
N PRO A 382 -86.82 37.87 45.29
CA PRO A 382 -85.76 37.36 44.47
C PRO A 382 -84.77 38.43 44.20
N LEU A 383 -83.45 38.10 44.34
CA LEU A 383 -82.32 39.02 44.13
C LEU A 383 -81.25 38.35 43.29
N ARG A 384 -80.56 39.14 42.52
CA ARG A 384 -79.28 38.75 41.95
C ARG A 384 -78.14 39.26 42.83
N TYR A 385 -76.95 38.56 42.74
CA TYR A 385 -75.81 38.92 43.62
C TYR A 385 -75.42 40.40 43.61
N THR A 386 -75.44 41.03 42.46
CA THR A 386 -75.16 42.45 42.33
C THR A 386 -76.31 43.39 42.55
N GLN A 387 -77.51 42.87 42.84
CA GLN A 387 -78.69 43.69 43.00
C GLN A 387 -78.87 44.13 44.44
N GLU A 388 -79.01 45.46 44.62
CA GLU A 388 -79.39 46.04 45.89
C GLU A 388 -80.94 46.06 46.01
N THR A 389 -81.45 45.86 47.20
CA THR A 389 -82.88 45.98 47.49
C THR A 389 -83.09 46.54 48.89
N THR A 390 -84.19 47.23 49.04
CA THR A 390 -84.63 47.68 50.33
C THR A 390 -85.56 46.58 50.97
N ILE A 391 -85.24 46.23 52.23
CA ILE A 391 -86.07 45.31 52.97
C ILE A 391 -87.35 46.09 53.41
N PRO A 392 -88.52 45.66 53.03
CA PRO A 392 -89.73 46.33 53.41
C PRO A 392 -89.94 46.30 54.94
N GLU A 393 -90.66 47.28 55.47
CA GLU A 393 -91.11 47.25 56.87
C GLU A 393 -91.94 45.95 57.16
N ASN A 394 -91.88 45.48 58.43
CA ASN A 394 -92.62 44.27 58.84
C ASN A 394 -94.11 44.43 58.56
N GLY A 395 -94.64 43.64 57.68
CA GLY A 395 -96.03 43.62 57.27
C GLY A 395 -96.90 42.66 58.08
N TYR A 396 -96.35 41.93 59.04
CA TYR A 396 -97.08 41.00 59.88
C TYR A 396 -97.60 41.73 61.14
N VAL A 397 -98.85 41.43 61.50
CA VAL A 397 -99.52 41.98 62.71
C VAL A 397 -99.98 40.77 63.53
#